data_76cb2b5b8537e13e6f31b7bac95c1fb0
#
_entry.id   76cb2b5b8537e13e6f31b7bac95c1fb0
#
_cell.length_a   1.000
_cell.length_b   1.000
_cell.length_c   1.000
_cell.angle_alpha   90.00
_cell.angle_beta   90.00
_cell.angle_gamma   90.00
#
_symmetry.space_group_name_H-M   'P 1'
#
loop_
_entity.id
_entity.type
_entity.pdbx_description
1 polymer ?
#
loop_
_entity_poly.entity_id
_entity_poly.type
_entity_poly.pdbx_seq_one_letter_code
_entity_poly.pdbx_strand_id
1 'polypeptide(L)'
;MNELSTLTFFESSQAIAIAFPEMSQRYQYKKLIDVVKAMKGREPEVVRADIEVQASLADAIDEAMASGEATKPDIGPYQVGTYEIPGAEVDRWRKLRAIPESVRNQYYADIPKPSRAGLFRWYADRCVSQPVSVEPESPVNSPQTTASLGDLPRGHFGCVYADPPWQYGNQATRASTDNHYGTMAIGELCEMPVSDLVADDAHLHLWTTNSFIREAFQLIEAWGFEYRSMFVWVKPQMGIGNYWRVSHEIMLLGIRGNAKRFNDRSLKSWHEANRTKHSAKPEAVRGMIEKASGGPYLELFGRSEVPGWTVFGNQISGQKLMEYTV
;
A
#
# COMPACT_ATOMS: atom_id res chain seq x y z
N MET A 1 24.69 -20.20 24.42
CA MET A 1 23.52 -19.33 24.65
C MET A 1 23.92 -17.92 25.08
N ASN A 2 24.96 -17.31 24.52
CA ASN A 2 25.44 -15.98 25.02
C ASN A 2 25.86 -14.98 23.93
N GLU A 3 25.58 -15.20 22.66
CA GLU A 3 25.97 -14.24 21.62
C GLU A 3 24.91 -13.16 21.32
N LEU A 4 23.65 -13.38 21.70
CA LEU A 4 22.56 -12.39 21.48
C LEU A 4 22.51 -11.30 22.57
N SER A 5 23.21 -11.47 23.69
CA SER A 5 23.25 -10.47 24.77
C SER A 5 24.16 -9.28 24.50
N THR A 6 24.95 -9.31 23.43
CA THR A 6 25.90 -8.25 23.03
C THR A 6 25.55 -7.58 21.71
N LEU A 7 24.35 -7.79 21.15
CA LEU A 7 23.96 -7.11 19.93
C LEU A 7 23.80 -5.62 20.19
N THR A 8 24.64 -4.81 19.57
CA THR A 8 24.56 -3.35 19.63
C THR A 8 23.48 -2.87 18.68
N PHE A 9 22.50 -2.12 19.20
CA PHE A 9 21.51 -1.41 18.40
C PHE A 9 22.05 -0.05 18.01
N PHE A 10 22.32 0.14 16.72
CA PHE A 10 22.73 1.43 16.21
C PHE A 10 21.53 2.36 16.05
N GLU A 11 21.67 3.58 16.49
CA GLU A 11 20.58 4.57 16.57
C GLU A 11 20.42 5.42 15.30
N SER A 12 21.35 5.31 14.35
CA SER A 12 21.30 6.05 13.10
C SER A 12 21.83 5.26 11.91
N SER A 13 21.34 5.60 10.71
CA SER A 13 21.82 5.00 9.47
C SER A 13 23.30 5.30 9.19
N GLN A 14 23.78 6.48 9.61
CA GLN A 14 25.19 6.87 9.49
C GLN A 14 26.09 6.02 10.40
N ALA A 15 25.70 5.79 11.65
CA ALA A 15 26.45 4.92 12.55
C ALA A 15 26.55 3.49 12.04
N ILE A 16 25.49 2.97 11.42
CA ILE A 16 25.48 1.65 10.78
C ILE A 16 26.41 1.64 9.56
N ALA A 17 26.42 2.69 8.75
CA ALA A 17 27.30 2.79 7.59
C ALA A 17 28.80 2.81 7.97
N ILE A 18 29.12 3.44 9.09
CA ILE A 18 30.51 3.46 9.64
C ILE A 18 30.90 2.08 10.19
N ALA A 19 30.00 1.42 10.93
CA ALA A 19 30.27 0.11 11.54
C ALA A 19 30.33 -1.01 10.51
N PHE A 20 29.55 -0.89 9.44
CA PHE A 20 29.41 -1.90 8.37
C PHE A 20 29.55 -1.20 7.00
N PRO A 21 30.79 -0.97 6.52
CA PRO A 21 31.01 -0.23 5.28
C PRO A 21 30.47 -0.97 4.03
N GLU A 22 30.51 -2.30 4.04
CA GLU A 22 30.08 -3.10 2.89
C GLU A 22 28.57 -3.41 2.93
N MET A 23 27.95 -3.49 1.74
CA MET A 23 26.57 -3.87 1.57
C MET A 23 26.23 -5.23 2.20
N SER A 24 27.09 -6.20 2.01
CA SER A 24 26.96 -7.56 2.57
C SER A 24 26.88 -7.57 4.08
N GLN A 25 27.74 -6.76 4.74
CA GLN A 25 27.80 -6.65 6.20
C GLN A 25 26.53 -5.96 6.76
N ARG A 26 26.05 -4.88 6.11
CA ARG A 26 24.79 -4.21 6.49
C ARG A 26 23.62 -5.16 6.34
N TYR A 27 23.60 -5.97 5.28
CA TYR A 27 22.53 -6.94 5.06
C TYR A 27 22.56 -8.08 6.10
N GLN A 28 23.74 -8.55 6.51
CA GLN A 28 23.87 -9.50 7.62
C GLN A 28 23.38 -8.88 8.94
N TYR A 29 23.73 -7.65 9.24
CA TYR A 29 23.23 -6.94 10.41
C TYR A 29 21.69 -6.82 10.38
N LYS A 30 21.10 -6.51 9.21
CA LYS A 30 19.65 -6.51 9.03
C LYS A 30 19.03 -7.88 9.36
N LYS A 31 19.63 -8.98 8.93
CA LYS A 31 19.15 -10.34 9.26
C LYS A 31 19.19 -10.63 10.75
N LEU A 32 20.22 -10.16 11.47
CA LEU A 32 20.27 -10.27 12.93
C LEU A 32 19.16 -9.46 13.61
N ILE A 33 18.90 -8.24 13.14
CA ILE A 33 17.78 -7.43 13.64
C ILE A 33 16.44 -8.14 13.42
N ASP A 34 16.21 -8.80 12.27
CA ASP A 34 14.99 -9.57 12.01
C ASP A 34 14.80 -10.72 13.02
N VAL A 35 15.88 -11.42 13.37
CA VAL A 35 15.84 -12.47 14.40
C VAL A 35 15.47 -11.90 15.76
N VAL A 36 16.12 -10.80 16.17
CA VAL A 36 15.82 -10.15 17.45
C VAL A 36 14.39 -9.62 17.50
N LYS A 37 13.91 -9.06 16.39
CA LYS A 37 12.53 -8.58 16.26
C LYS A 37 11.53 -9.73 16.38
N ALA A 38 11.83 -10.91 15.85
CA ALA A 38 11.01 -12.10 16.01
C ALA A 38 10.96 -12.58 17.48
N MET A 39 12.05 -12.40 18.22
CA MET A 39 12.17 -12.83 19.63
C MET A 39 11.60 -11.81 20.63
N LYS A 40 11.92 -10.54 20.45
CA LYS A 40 11.59 -9.45 21.38
C LYS A 40 10.34 -8.66 20.98
N GLY A 41 9.82 -8.85 19.78
CA GLY A 41 8.65 -8.14 19.28
C GLY A 41 8.95 -6.70 18.86
N ARG A 42 8.04 -5.77 19.24
CA ARG A 42 8.07 -4.37 18.82
C ARG A 42 8.66 -3.44 19.89
N GLU A 43 9.72 -3.84 20.54
CA GLU A 43 10.44 -2.92 21.44
C GLU A 43 10.97 -1.72 20.66
N PRO A 44 10.86 -0.49 21.21
CA PRO A 44 11.19 0.75 20.49
C PRO A 44 12.60 0.77 19.87
N GLU A 45 13.60 0.31 20.61
CA GLU A 45 15.00 0.20 20.15
C GLU A 45 15.19 -0.78 19.00
N VAL A 46 14.47 -1.91 19.02
CA VAL A 46 14.52 -2.90 17.93
C VAL A 46 13.85 -2.35 16.68
N VAL A 47 12.73 -1.65 16.83
CA VAL A 47 12.03 -1.02 15.71
C VAL A 47 12.87 0.11 15.11
N ARG A 48 13.51 0.93 15.94
CA ARG A 48 14.43 1.99 15.48
C ARG A 48 15.59 1.38 14.69
N ALA A 49 16.27 0.38 15.25
CA ALA A 49 17.39 -0.28 14.57
C ALA A 49 16.96 -0.93 13.24
N ASP A 50 15.75 -1.52 13.16
CA ASP A 50 15.21 -2.07 11.92
C ASP A 50 14.96 -0.99 10.86
N ILE A 51 14.49 0.19 11.22
CA ILE A 51 14.28 1.31 10.30
C ILE A 51 15.62 1.86 9.83
N GLU A 52 16.57 2.11 10.75
CA GLU A 52 17.85 2.74 10.41
C GLU A 52 18.75 1.83 9.57
N VAL A 53 18.75 0.51 9.80
CA VAL A 53 19.50 -0.42 8.93
C VAL A 53 18.89 -0.49 7.53
N GLN A 54 17.60 -0.41 7.39
CA GLN A 54 16.95 -0.38 6.08
C GLN A 54 17.25 0.91 5.32
N ALA A 55 17.29 2.06 5.99
CA ALA A 55 17.70 3.32 5.38
C ALA A 55 19.17 3.29 4.92
N SER A 56 20.07 2.76 5.74
CA SER A 56 21.49 2.57 5.41
C SER A 56 21.72 1.59 4.25
N LEU A 57 20.89 0.56 4.12
CA LEU A 57 20.94 -0.41 3.02
C LEU A 57 20.57 0.21 1.67
N ALA A 58 19.75 1.26 1.66
CA ALA A 58 19.40 1.97 0.44
C ALA A 58 20.62 2.68 -0.20
N ASP A 59 21.48 3.27 0.63
CA ASP A 59 22.72 3.88 0.14
C ASP A 59 23.68 2.79 -0.35
N ALA A 60 23.86 1.74 0.44
CA ALA A 60 24.78 0.67 0.12
C ALA A 60 24.40 -0.08 -1.19
N ILE A 61 23.13 -0.31 -1.46
CA ILE A 61 22.72 -0.98 -2.72
C ILE A 61 22.95 -0.06 -3.93
N ASP A 62 22.71 1.25 -3.79
CA ASP A 62 22.94 2.20 -4.87
C ASP A 62 24.45 2.36 -5.14
N GLU A 63 25.30 2.37 -4.13
CA GLU A 63 26.75 2.34 -4.24
C GLU A 63 27.25 1.04 -4.88
N ALA A 64 26.75 -0.10 -4.45
CA ALA A 64 27.09 -1.42 -5.00
C ALA A 64 26.66 -1.57 -6.47
N MET A 65 25.52 -0.98 -6.85
CA MET A 65 25.10 -0.91 -8.26
C MET A 65 26.04 -0.02 -9.10
N ALA A 66 26.47 1.09 -8.55
CA ALA A 66 27.38 2.04 -9.22
C ALA A 66 28.80 1.45 -9.39
N SER A 67 29.29 0.66 -8.43
CA SER A 67 30.60 0.00 -8.46
C SER A 67 30.61 -1.31 -9.28
N GLY A 68 29.42 -1.86 -9.61
CA GLY A 68 29.25 -3.15 -10.28
C GLY A 68 29.31 -4.36 -9.33
N GLU A 69 29.37 -4.15 -8.02
CA GLU A 69 29.29 -5.22 -7.00
C GLU A 69 27.86 -5.80 -6.88
N ALA A 70 26.85 -5.02 -7.26
CA ALA A 70 25.48 -5.48 -7.36
C ALA A 70 24.98 -5.39 -8.80
N THR A 71 24.08 -6.29 -9.18
CA THR A 71 23.42 -6.27 -10.48
C THR A 71 21.92 -6.42 -10.32
N LYS A 72 21.16 -5.81 -11.22
CA LYS A 72 19.72 -5.97 -11.31
C LYS A 72 19.35 -6.50 -12.69
N PRO A 73 18.91 -7.77 -12.82
CA PRO A 73 18.39 -8.28 -14.07
C PRO A 73 17.05 -7.58 -14.41
N ASP A 74 16.65 -7.61 -15.68
CA ASP A 74 15.38 -7.04 -16.13
C ASP A 74 14.18 -7.66 -15.40
N ILE A 75 14.28 -8.94 -15.09
CA ILE A 75 13.29 -9.68 -14.31
C ILE A 75 14.02 -10.44 -13.19
N GLY A 76 13.68 -10.13 -11.93
CA GLY A 76 14.24 -10.85 -10.78
C GLY A 76 14.74 -9.94 -9.65
N PRO A 77 15.31 -10.55 -8.61
CA PRO A 77 15.89 -9.84 -7.48
C PRO A 77 17.23 -9.15 -7.84
N TYR A 78 17.63 -8.19 -7.03
CA TYR A 78 19.01 -7.69 -7.04
C TYR A 78 19.97 -8.81 -6.61
N GLN A 79 21.09 -8.92 -7.30
CA GLN A 79 22.16 -9.84 -6.94
C GLN A 79 23.29 -9.06 -6.28
N VAL A 80 23.64 -9.42 -5.04
CA VAL A 80 24.73 -8.81 -4.27
C VAL A 80 25.58 -9.93 -3.68
N GLY A 81 26.68 -10.26 -4.33
CA GLY A 81 27.47 -11.43 -3.95
C GLY A 81 26.61 -12.71 -3.98
N THR A 82 26.42 -13.34 -2.83
CA THR A 82 25.59 -14.54 -2.67
C THR A 82 24.12 -14.24 -2.31
N TYR A 83 23.77 -12.96 -2.17
CA TYR A 83 22.42 -12.55 -1.73
C TYR A 83 21.52 -12.20 -2.92
N GLU A 84 20.29 -12.70 -2.85
CA GLU A 84 19.20 -12.31 -3.71
C GLU A 84 18.24 -11.40 -2.92
N ILE A 85 18.13 -10.12 -3.33
CA ILE A 85 17.34 -9.13 -2.61
C ILE A 85 16.15 -8.74 -3.46
N PRO A 86 14.91 -8.99 -3.00
CA PRO A 86 13.71 -8.61 -3.72
C PRO A 86 13.66 -7.10 -4.01
N GLY A 87 13.25 -6.72 -5.23
CA GLY A 87 13.14 -5.31 -5.61
C GLY A 87 12.24 -4.51 -4.68
N ALA A 88 11.15 -5.09 -4.21
CA ALA A 88 10.25 -4.46 -3.24
C ALA A 88 10.92 -4.12 -1.89
N GLU A 89 11.94 -4.89 -1.47
CA GLU A 89 12.74 -4.53 -0.29
C GLU A 89 13.61 -3.30 -0.55
N VAL A 90 14.28 -3.26 -1.68
CA VAL A 90 15.13 -2.14 -2.08
C VAL A 90 14.31 -0.85 -2.21
N ASP A 91 13.14 -0.91 -2.82
CA ASP A 91 12.23 0.23 -2.95
C ASP A 91 11.78 0.75 -1.58
N ARG A 92 11.50 -0.18 -0.66
CA ARG A 92 11.17 0.17 0.74
C ARG A 92 12.33 0.87 1.46
N TRP A 93 13.56 0.39 1.26
CA TRP A 93 14.75 1.01 1.84
C TRP A 93 14.97 2.44 1.31
N ARG A 94 14.77 2.63 0.00
CA ARG A 94 14.85 3.96 -0.64
C ARG A 94 13.81 4.94 -0.11
N LYS A 95 12.58 4.48 0.14
CA LYS A 95 11.54 5.29 0.78
C LYS A 95 11.93 5.71 2.20
N LEU A 96 12.53 4.82 2.98
CA LEU A 96 13.01 5.17 4.33
C LEU A 96 14.19 6.16 4.30
N ARG A 97 15.13 5.99 3.39
CA ARG A 97 16.25 6.91 3.17
C ARG A 97 15.77 8.31 2.75
N ALA A 98 14.71 8.40 1.97
CA ALA A 98 14.14 9.67 1.53
C ALA A 98 13.64 10.54 2.70
N ILE A 99 13.34 9.96 3.85
CA ILE A 99 13.06 10.72 5.09
C ILE A 99 14.38 11.09 5.73
N PRO A 100 14.71 12.39 5.90
CA PRO A 100 15.97 12.81 6.50
C PRO A 100 16.19 12.19 7.88
N GLU A 101 17.43 11.83 8.22
CA GLU A 101 17.77 11.21 9.50
C GLU A 101 17.37 12.08 10.70
N SER A 102 17.54 13.40 10.59
CA SER A 102 17.11 14.35 11.61
C SER A 102 15.59 14.26 11.88
N VAL A 103 14.82 14.05 10.85
CA VAL A 103 13.35 13.90 10.93
C VAL A 103 12.98 12.55 11.54
N ARG A 104 13.69 11.48 11.18
CA ARG A 104 13.49 10.16 11.81
C ARG A 104 13.82 10.20 13.29
N ASN A 105 14.92 10.88 13.67
CA ASN A 105 15.29 11.06 15.08
C ASN A 105 14.24 11.83 15.88
N GLN A 106 13.65 12.86 15.28
CA GLN A 106 12.53 13.58 15.92
C GLN A 106 11.30 12.68 16.11
N TYR A 107 10.97 11.85 15.12
CA TYR A 107 9.90 10.87 15.24
C TYR A 107 10.12 9.93 16.44
N TYR A 108 11.33 9.41 16.64
CA TYR A 108 11.65 8.54 17.77
C TYR A 108 11.57 9.25 19.11
N ALA A 109 11.86 10.55 19.14
CA ALA A 109 11.74 11.35 20.36
C ALA A 109 10.27 11.63 20.72
N ASP A 110 9.43 11.86 19.69
CA ASP A 110 8.02 12.21 19.87
C ASP A 110 7.11 11.00 20.12
N ILE A 111 7.49 9.82 19.60
CA ILE A 111 6.62 8.64 19.58
C ILE A 111 7.20 7.50 20.43
N PRO A 112 6.63 7.23 21.62
CA PRO A 112 7.13 6.21 22.54
C PRO A 112 7.09 4.77 22.00
N LYS A 113 6.16 4.50 21.07
CA LYS A 113 6.03 3.20 20.40
C LYS A 113 6.18 3.37 18.89
N PRO A 114 7.42 3.53 18.40
CA PRO A 114 7.67 3.77 16.99
C PRO A 114 7.26 2.56 16.14
N SER A 115 6.92 2.85 14.88
CA SER A 115 6.71 1.83 13.85
C SER A 115 7.07 2.42 12.49
N ARG A 116 7.44 1.57 11.53
CA ARG A 116 7.76 2.03 10.18
C ARG A 116 6.56 2.74 9.53
N ALA A 117 5.38 2.16 9.63
CA ALA A 117 4.15 2.78 9.11
C ALA A 117 3.83 4.10 9.82
N GLY A 118 4.05 4.16 11.15
CA GLY A 118 3.92 5.37 11.93
C GLY A 118 4.89 6.47 11.51
N LEU A 119 6.13 6.11 11.17
CA LEU A 119 7.12 7.07 10.67
C LEU A 119 6.69 7.73 9.37
N PHE A 120 6.25 6.94 8.38
CA PHE A 120 5.77 7.48 7.11
C PHE A 120 4.58 8.41 7.30
N ARG A 121 3.62 8.03 8.14
CA ARG A 121 2.45 8.84 8.44
C ARG A 121 2.85 10.15 9.13
N TRP A 122 3.64 10.07 10.18
CA TRP A 122 4.13 11.22 10.95
C TRP A 122 4.96 12.20 10.09
N TYR A 123 5.73 11.68 9.13
CA TYR A 123 6.48 12.48 8.17
C TYR A 123 5.56 13.16 7.16
N ALA A 124 4.60 12.44 6.59
CA ALA A 124 3.61 12.99 5.66
C ALA A 124 2.83 14.14 6.30
N ASP A 125 2.35 13.97 7.53
CA ASP A 125 1.62 15.01 8.26
C ASP A 125 2.43 16.30 8.44
N ARG A 126 3.75 16.20 8.56
CA ARG A 126 4.65 17.36 8.72
C ARG A 126 5.07 18.02 7.41
N CYS A 127 5.17 17.26 6.34
CA CYS A 127 5.43 17.81 5.00
C CYS A 127 4.25 18.66 4.50
N VAL A 128 3.03 18.36 4.94
CA VAL A 128 1.83 19.16 4.62
C VAL A 128 1.75 20.44 5.46
N SER A 129 2.51 20.56 6.57
CA SER A 129 2.37 21.64 7.56
C SER A 129 3.31 22.83 7.36
N GLN A 130 4.01 22.96 6.24
CA GLN A 130 4.74 24.20 5.93
C GLN A 130 3.97 25.03 4.91
N PRO A 131 3.35 26.15 5.31
CA PRO A 131 2.68 27.04 4.36
C PRO A 131 3.72 27.81 3.54
N VAL A 132 3.77 27.59 2.27
CA VAL A 132 4.34 28.54 1.31
C VAL A 132 3.38 29.73 1.26
N SER A 133 3.85 30.86 1.76
CA SER A 133 3.12 32.13 1.67
C SER A 133 3.05 32.59 0.21
N VAL A 134 1.89 32.48 -0.39
CA VAL A 134 1.52 33.16 -1.61
C VAL A 134 0.28 34.01 -1.31
N GLU A 135 0.39 35.33 -1.53
CA GLU A 135 -0.68 36.29 -1.33
C GLU A 135 -1.87 36.02 -2.26
N PRO A 136 -3.10 36.42 -1.83
CA PRO A 136 -4.32 36.06 -2.56
C PRO A 136 -4.62 37.04 -3.70
N GLU A 137 -4.74 36.55 -4.91
CA GLU A 137 -5.48 37.26 -5.97
C GLU A 137 -6.96 36.92 -5.95
N SER A 138 -7.77 37.97 -6.07
CA SER A 138 -9.21 38.02 -5.89
C SER A 138 -10.03 37.32 -6.99
N PRO A 139 -11.34 37.14 -6.81
CA PRO A 139 -12.07 35.99 -7.34
C PRO A 139 -12.69 36.23 -8.72
N VAL A 140 -12.71 35.24 -9.56
CA VAL A 140 -13.59 35.17 -10.75
C VAL A 140 -14.48 33.93 -10.69
N ASN A 141 -15.70 34.22 -10.59
CA ASN A 141 -16.98 33.50 -10.71
C ASN A 141 -17.03 32.04 -11.18
N SER A 142 -17.73 31.33 -10.35
CA SER A 142 -18.77 30.29 -10.58
C SER A 142 -18.34 28.84 -10.55
N PRO A 143 -19.05 28.05 -9.73
CA PRO A 143 -18.57 26.78 -9.23
C PRO A 143 -19.09 25.62 -10.09
N GLN A 144 -18.19 24.87 -10.66
CA GLN A 144 -18.44 23.44 -10.77
C GLN A 144 -17.50 22.80 -9.76
N THR A 145 -18.03 22.55 -8.57
CA THR A 145 -17.32 21.88 -7.50
C THR A 145 -17.06 20.44 -7.95
N THR A 146 -15.89 20.20 -8.51
CA THR A 146 -15.40 18.86 -8.75
C THR A 146 -14.95 18.37 -7.38
N ALA A 147 -15.74 17.54 -6.72
CA ALA A 147 -15.38 16.98 -5.43
C ALA A 147 -14.10 16.14 -5.60
N SER A 148 -13.05 16.55 -4.90
CA SER A 148 -11.78 15.81 -4.82
C SER A 148 -11.90 14.73 -3.76
N LEU A 149 -11.12 13.66 -3.85
CA LEU A 149 -11.04 12.65 -2.79
C LEU A 149 -10.63 13.27 -1.45
N GLY A 150 -9.83 14.34 -1.48
CA GLY A 150 -9.43 15.12 -0.31
C GLY A 150 -10.55 15.88 0.40
N ASP A 151 -11.70 16.06 -0.25
CA ASP A 151 -12.87 16.72 0.34
C ASP A 151 -13.72 15.77 1.21
N LEU A 152 -13.42 14.46 1.15
CA LEU A 152 -14.10 13.47 1.98
C LEU A 152 -13.66 13.57 3.45
N PRO A 153 -14.55 13.22 4.41
CA PRO A 153 -14.23 13.31 5.82
C PRO A 153 -13.08 12.36 6.21
N ARG A 154 -12.09 12.91 6.91
CA ARG A 154 -10.92 12.16 7.39
C ARG A 154 -11.25 11.30 8.62
N GLY A 155 -10.60 10.14 8.73
CA GLY A 155 -10.77 9.25 9.88
C GLY A 155 -12.20 8.70 10.04
N HIS A 156 -12.99 8.69 8.98
CA HIS A 156 -14.44 8.49 9.05
C HIS A 156 -14.88 7.07 8.67
N PHE A 157 -14.32 6.51 7.59
CA PHE A 157 -14.85 5.29 7.01
C PHE A 157 -14.37 4.03 7.73
N GLY A 158 -15.30 3.24 8.25
CA GLY A 158 -15.03 1.94 8.89
C GLY A 158 -14.89 0.79 7.89
N CYS A 159 -15.30 1.01 6.64
CA CYS A 159 -15.21 0.01 5.58
C CYS A 159 -14.93 0.67 4.22
N VAL A 160 -13.91 0.19 3.53
CA VAL A 160 -13.57 0.58 2.16
C VAL A 160 -13.77 -0.61 1.23
N TYR A 161 -14.44 -0.38 0.12
CA TYR A 161 -14.63 -1.32 -0.99
C TYR A 161 -14.02 -0.71 -2.25
N ALA A 162 -13.10 -1.40 -2.91
CA ALA A 162 -12.35 -0.86 -4.02
C ALA A 162 -12.15 -1.87 -5.16
N ASP A 163 -12.36 -1.40 -6.41
CA ASP A 163 -12.09 -2.13 -7.65
C ASP A 163 -11.16 -1.28 -8.54
N PRO A 164 -9.85 -1.22 -8.23
CA PRO A 164 -8.94 -0.34 -8.93
C PRO A 164 -8.85 -0.63 -10.43
N PRO A 165 -8.71 0.40 -11.27
CA PRO A 165 -8.51 0.26 -12.71
C PRO A 165 -7.05 -0.10 -13.01
N TRP A 166 -6.66 -1.35 -12.74
CA TRP A 166 -5.31 -1.85 -12.89
C TRP A 166 -4.74 -1.63 -14.29
N GLN A 167 -3.53 -1.07 -14.39
CA GLN A 167 -2.85 -0.85 -15.66
C GLN A 167 -2.10 -2.11 -16.10
N TYR A 168 -2.56 -2.73 -17.19
CA TYR A 168 -1.87 -3.86 -17.81
C TYR A 168 -0.63 -3.39 -18.57
N GLY A 169 0.59 -3.77 -18.13
CA GLY A 169 1.85 -3.42 -18.76
C GLY A 169 2.15 -4.12 -20.10
N ASN A 170 1.20 -4.85 -20.70
CA ASN A 170 1.47 -5.66 -21.88
C ASN A 170 0.90 -5.05 -23.17
N GLN A 171 1.81 -4.58 -24.04
CA GLN A 171 1.56 -4.23 -25.45
C GLN A 171 1.26 -5.44 -26.37
N ALA A 172 1.08 -6.66 -25.86
CA ALA A 172 1.17 -7.89 -26.65
C ALA A 172 -0.14 -8.65 -26.88
N THR A 173 -1.32 -8.09 -26.64
CA THR A 173 -2.55 -8.75 -27.08
C THR A 173 -3.44 -7.79 -27.86
N ARG A 174 -3.59 -8.08 -29.16
CA ARG A 174 -4.49 -7.42 -30.14
C ARG A 174 -5.99 -7.50 -29.79
N ALA A 175 -6.36 -7.68 -28.52
CA ALA A 175 -7.75 -7.78 -28.06
C ALA A 175 -8.14 -6.64 -27.10
N SER A 176 -7.39 -5.54 -27.06
CA SER A 176 -7.74 -4.33 -26.29
C SER A 176 -8.28 -3.21 -27.17
N THR A 177 -9.12 -3.51 -28.11
CA THR A 177 -9.99 -2.53 -28.73
C THR A 177 -11.16 -2.32 -27.77
N ASP A 178 -11.34 -1.09 -27.30
CA ASP A 178 -12.45 -0.52 -26.52
C ASP A 178 -12.31 -0.43 -24.99
N ASN A 179 -11.12 -0.21 -24.47
CA ASN A 179 -11.02 0.29 -23.09
C ASN A 179 -10.96 1.83 -23.07
N HIS A 180 -12.12 2.46 -23.09
CA HIS A 180 -12.34 3.89 -22.84
C HIS A 180 -12.19 4.29 -21.35
N TYR A 181 -11.64 3.42 -20.52
CA TYR A 181 -11.41 3.70 -19.09
C TYR A 181 -9.94 3.96 -18.85
N GLY A 182 -9.63 5.14 -18.29
CA GLY A 182 -8.27 5.43 -17.83
C GLY A 182 -7.82 4.36 -16.82
N THR A 183 -6.69 3.73 -17.08
CA THR A 183 -6.02 2.84 -16.11
C THR A 183 -5.08 3.66 -15.25
N MET A 184 -4.82 3.20 -14.01
CA MET A 184 -3.91 3.85 -13.07
C MET A 184 -2.70 2.97 -12.80
N ALA A 185 -1.52 3.58 -12.80
CA ALA A 185 -0.30 2.89 -12.38
C ALA A 185 -0.34 2.57 -10.89
N ILE A 186 0.35 1.51 -10.46
CA ILE A 186 0.39 1.13 -9.04
C ILE A 186 0.94 2.25 -8.15
N GLY A 187 1.88 3.07 -8.63
CA GLY A 187 2.38 4.24 -7.92
C GLY A 187 1.27 5.23 -7.60
N GLU A 188 0.48 5.61 -8.61
CA GLU A 188 -0.65 6.54 -8.47
C GLU A 188 -1.70 6.00 -7.49
N LEU A 189 -2.02 4.70 -7.56
CA LEU A 189 -2.94 4.05 -6.62
C LEU A 189 -2.40 4.09 -5.18
N CYS A 190 -1.10 3.87 -4.99
CA CYS A 190 -0.47 3.91 -3.67
C CYS A 190 -0.40 5.32 -3.07
N GLU A 191 -0.36 6.36 -3.91
CA GLU A 191 -0.33 7.77 -3.50
C GLU A 191 -1.70 8.31 -3.10
N MET A 192 -2.79 7.61 -3.43
CA MET A 192 -4.13 8.02 -3.00
C MET A 192 -4.23 8.08 -1.47
N PRO A 193 -4.79 9.17 -0.89
CA PRO A 193 -4.82 9.41 0.55
C PRO A 193 -5.88 8.57 1.28
N VAL A 194 -6.07 7.31 0.87
CA VAL A 194 -7.09 6.44 1.46
C VAL A 194 -6.87 6.23 2.95
N SER A 195 -5.60 6.17 3.38
CA SER A 195 -5.23 6.05 4.79
C SER A 195 -5.76 7.20 5.66
N ASP A 196 -5.96 8.39 5.09
CA ASP A 196 -6.47 9.55 5.82
C ASP A 196 -7.98 9.52 6.00
N LEU A 197 -8.68 8.85 5.09
CA LEU A 197 -10.13 8.80 5.05
C LEU A 197 -10.71 7.75 6.02
N VAL A 198 -9.93 6.71 6.30
CA VAL A 198 -10.42 5.55 7.07
C VAL A 198 -10.25 5.75 8.58
N ALA A 199 -11.19 5.19 9.33
CA ALA A 199 -11.15 5.15 10.79
C ALA A 199 -9.93 4.36 11.31
N ASP A 200 -9.61 4.51 12.59
CA ASP A 200 -8.52 3.76 13.24
C ASP A 200 -8.72 2.25 13.16
N ASP A 201 -9.96 1.81 13.26
CA ASP A 201 -10.38 0.42 13.10
C ASP A 201 -11.24 0.29 11.84
N ALA A 202 -10.72 -0.33 10.79
CA ALA A 202 -11.41 -0.42 9.50
C ALA A 202 -11.12 -1.72 8.74
N HIS A 203 -12.05 -2.08 7.83
CA HIS A 203 -11.88 -3.15 6.86
C HIS A 203 -11.68 -2.57 5.45
N LEU A 204 -10.81 -3.21 4.66
CA LEU A 204 -10.64 -2.97 3.23
C LEU A 204 -11.02 -4.23 2.46
N HIS A 205 -11.91 -4.11 1.51
CA HIS A 205 -12.28 -5.15 0.53
C HIS A 205 -11.78 -4.71 -0.85
N LEU A 206 -10.64 -5.27 -1.29
CA LEU A 206 -9.92 -4.86 -2.49
C LEU A 206 -9.98 -5.92 -3.58
N TRP A 207 -10.64 -5.61 -4.70
CA TRP A 207 -10.65 -6.48 -5.87
C TRP A 207 -9.32 -6.50 -6.61
N THR A 208 -8.93 -7.68 -7.03
CA THR A 208 -7.75 -7.89 -7.86
C THR A 208 -7.92 -9.11 -8.76
N THR A 209 -6.99 -9.29 -9.68
CA THR A 209 -6.88 -10.47 -10.53
C THR A 209 -5.56 -11.18 -10.29
N ASN A 210 -5.40 -12.39 -10.82
CA ASN A 210 -4.14 -13.15 -10.71
C ASN A 210 -2.93 -12.35 -11.20
N SER A 211 -3.11 -11.48 -12.20
CA SER A 211 -2.02 -10.69 -12.78
C SER A 211 -1.52 -9.58 -11.85
N PHE A 212 -2.37 -9.09 -10.94
CA PHE A 212 -2.09 -7.95 -10.06
C PHE A 212 -2.10 -8.32 -8.57
N ILE A 213 -1.99 -9.60 -8.26
CA ILE A 213 -2.04 -10.06 -6.86
C ILE A 213 -0.90 -9.45 -6.01
N ARG A 214 0.29 -9.24 -6.59
CA ARG A 214 1.44 -8.65 -5.92
C ARG A 214 1.24 -7.16 -5.67
N GLU A 215 0.77 -6.47 -6.70
CA GLU A 215 0.42 -5.04 -6.64
C GLU A 215 -0.71 -4.79 -5.65
N ALA A 216 -1.68 -5.69 -5.56
CA ALA A 216 -2.76 -5.60 -4.60
C ALA A 216 -2.27 -5.71 -3.14
N PHE A 217 -1.31 -6.58 -2.83
CA PHE A 217 -0.67 -6.60 -1.51
C PHE A 217 0.09 -5.31 -1.21
N GLN A 218 0.81 -4.77 -2.19
CA GLN A 218 1.49 -3.48 -2.05
C GLN A 218 0.49 -2.36 -1.77
N LEU A 219 -0.65 -2.36 -2.47
CA LEU A 219 -1.69 -1.35 -2.29
C LEU A 219 -2.36 -1.43 -0.92
N ILE A 220 -2.66 -2.63 -0.42
CA ILE A 220 -3.17 -2.85 0.94
C ILE A 220 -2.24 -2.21 1.98
N GLU A 221 -0.91 -2.45 1.86
CA GLU A 221 0.08 -1.87 2.76
C GLU A 221 0.18 -0.35 2.61
N ALA A 222 0.15 0.18 1.38
CA ALA A 222 0.22 1.61 1.11
C ALA A 222 -0.97 2.38 1.70
N TRP A 223 -2.18 1.79 1.65
CA TRP A 223 -3.38 2.37 2.24
C TRP A 223 -3.50 2.16 3.75
N GLY A 224 -2.46 1.59 4.39
CA GLY A 224 -2.36 1.46 5.84
C GLY A 224 -3.12 0.28 6.44
N PHE A 225 -3.40 -0.75 5.63
CA PHE A 225 -4.03 -1.99 6.07
C PHE A 225 -3.02 -3.14 6.13
N GLU A 226 -3.39 -4.18 6.88
CA GLU A 226 -2.69 -5.45 6.95
C GLU A 226 -3.57 -6.53 6.29
N TYR A 227 -3.01 -7.28 5.32
CA TYR A 227 -3.73 -8.39 4.70
C TYR A 227 -4.17 -9.43 5.74
N ARG A 228 -5.40 -9.91 5.64
CA ARG A 228 -5.93 -10.89 6.58
C ARG A 228 -6.49 -12.15 5.93
N SER A 229 -7.21 -12.02 4.82
CA SER A 229 -7.91 -13.13 4.18
C SER A 229 -8.24 -12.80 2.72
N MET A 230 -8.76 -13.76 1.98
CA MET A 230 -9.25 -13.54 0.63
C MET A 230 -10.64 -14.14 0.44
N PHE A 231 -11.37 -13.56 -0.50
CA PHE A 231 -12.63 -14.01 -1.04
C PHE A 231 -12.49 -14.27 -2.52
N VAL A 232 -13.20 -15.26 -3.06
CA VAL A 232 -13.16 -15.64 -4.48
C VAL A 232 -14.54 -15.53 -5.11
N TRP A 233 -14.66 -14.72 -6.15
CA TRP A 233 -15.81 -14.79 -7.04
C TRP A 233 -15.55 -15.85 -8.09
N VAL A 234 -16.29 -16.94 -8.02
CA VAL A 234 -16.26 -18.04 -8.99
C VAL A 234 -17.21 -17.70 -10.15
N LYS A 235 -16.68 -17.80 -11.38
CA LYS A 235 -17.42 -17.54 -12.62
C LYS A 235 -17.63 -18.86 -13.35
N PRO A 236 -18.89 -19.31 -13.59
CA PRO A 236 -19.16 -20.53 -14.34
C PRO A 236 -18.57 -20.51 -15.76
N GLN A 237 -18.46 -19.31 -16.36
CA GLN A 237 -17.90 -19.15 -17.69
C GLN A 237 -16.37 -19.11 -17.64
N MET A 238 -15.72 -19.90 -18.46
CA MET A 238 -14.28 -19.85 -18.66
C MET A 238 -13.83 -18.54 -19.30
N GLY A 239 -12.76 -17.95 -18.77
CA GLY A 239 -12.07 -16.80 -19.35
C GLY A 239 -11.01 -17.20 -20.37
N ILE A 240 -10.33 -16.20 -20.89
CA ILE A 240 -9.13 -16.35 -21.71
C ILE A 240 -7.93 -16.45 -20.75
N GLY A 241 -6.97 -17.27 -21.08
CA GLY A 241 -5.71 -17.38 -20.31
C GLY A 241 -4.68 -18.22 -21.08
N ASN A 242 -3.42 -17.89 -20.93
CA ASN A 242 -2.31 -18.57 -21.59
C ASN A 242 -1.99 -19.94 -20.94
N TYR A 243 -2.32 -20.07 -19.67
CA TYR A 243 -2.13 -21.31 -18.88
C TYR A 243 -3.49 -21.83 -18.42
N TRP A 244 -3.86 -21.53 -17.17
CA TRP A 244 -5.20 -21.85 -16.69
C TRP A 244 -6.24 -20.92 -17.29
N ARG A 245 -7.40 -21.46 -17.68
CA ARG A 245 -8.56 -20.64 -18.07
C ARG A 245 -9.13 -19.98 -16.83
N VAL A 246 -8.93 -18.66 -16.73
CA VAL A 246 -9.34 -17.91 -15.54
C VAL A 246 -10.86 -17.87 -15.43
N SER A 247 -11.39 -18.48 -14.39
CA SER A 247 -12.82 -18.55 -14.07
C SER A 247 -13.14 -17.95 -12.70
N HIS A 248 -12.30 -17.03 -12.20
CA HIS A 248 -12.52 -16.37 -10.93
C HIS A 248 -11.91 -14.97 -10.91
N GLU A 249 -12.34 -14.18 -9.94
CA GLU A 249 -11.65 -12.99 -9.47
C GLU A 249 -11.45 -13.06 -7.95
N ILE A 250 -10.50 -12.30 -7.44
CA ILE A 250 -10.10 -12.34 -6.05
C ILE A 250 -10.41 -10.99 -5.41
N MET A 251 -10.95 -11.01 -4.20
CA MET A 251 -11.06 -9.84 -3.36
C MET A 251 -10.26 -10.08 -2.07
N LEU A 252 -9.30 -9.22 -1.78
CA LEU A 252 -8.46 -9.31 -0.59
C LEU A 252 -9.11 -8.53 0.55
N LEU A 253 -9.08 -9.11 1.74
CA LEU A 253 -9.46 -8.44 2.98
C LEU A 253 -8.20 -7.88 3.64
N GLY A 254 -8.15 -6.56 3.80
CA GLY A 254 -7.23 -5.85 4.68
C GLY A 254 -7.93 -5.43 5.97
N ILE A 255 -7.20 -5.39 7.07
CA ILE A 255 -7.68 -4.82 8.33
C ILE A 255 -6.73 -3.71 8.79
N ARG A 256 -7.28 -2.69 9.44
CA ARG A 256 -6.55 -1.62 10.10
C ARG A 256 -6.88 -1.60 11.58
N GLY A 257 -5.88 -1.32 12.41
CA GLY A 257 -6.05 -1.22 13.85
C GLY A 257 -6.49 -2.54 14.50
N ASN A 258 -7.46 -2.46 15.37
CA ASN A 258 -8.07 -3.60 16.04
C ASN A 258 -9.46 -3.91 15.45
N ALA A 259 -9.62 -3.72 14.14
CA ALA A 259 -10.89 -3.98 13.48
C ALA A 259 -11.46 -5.34 13.90
N LYS A 260 -12.70 -5.32 14.35
CA LYS A 260 -13.37 -6.52 14.88
C LYS A 260 -13.48 -7.57 13.78
N ARG A 261 -13.57 -8.83 14.18
CA ARG A 261 -13.95 -9.93 13.28
C ARG A 261 -15.30 -9.60 12.65
N PHE A 262 -15.56 -10.18 11.50
CA PHE A 262 -16.83 -10.02 10.80
C PHE A 262 -18.02 -10.13 11.74
N ASN A 263 -19.02 -9.27 11.57
CA ASN A 263 -20.27 -9.30 12.31
C ASN A 263 -21.01 -10.62 12.05
N ASP A 264 -21.06 -11.05 10.76
CA ASP A 264 -21.59 -12.35 10.36
C ASP A 264 -20.44 -13.33 10.05
N ARG A 265 -20.28 -14.34 10.90
CA ARG A 265 -19.25 -15.38 10.78
C ARG A 265 -19.66 -16.56 9.92
N SER A 266 -20.89 -16.57 9.38
CA SER A 266 -21.39 -17.63 8.50
C SER A 266 -21.06 -17.39 7.03
N LEU A 267 -20.52 -16.22 6.69
CA LEU A 267 -20.18 -15.83 5.33
C LEU A 267 -19.08 -16.73 4.77
N LYS A 268 -19.34 -17.29 3.60
CA LYS A 268 -18.35 -18.12 2.88
C LYS A 268 -17.29 -17.22 2.25
N SER A 269 -16.08 -17.74 2.10
CA SER A 269 -14.96 -17.05 1.42
C SER A 269 -15.05 -17.13 -0.12
N TRP A 270 -16.20 -17.50 -0.66
CA TRP A 270 -16.45 -17.53 -2.10
C TRP A 270 -17.92 -17.32 -2.41
N HIS A 271 -18.19 -16.82 -3.62
CA HIS A 271 -19.54 -16.70 -4.18
C HIS A 271 -19.49 -17.03 -5.67
N GLU A 272 -20.45 -17.85 -6.12
CA GLU A 272 -20.61 -18.17 -7.54
C GLU A 272 -21.66 -17.26 -8.15
N ALA A 273 -21.27 -16.56 -9.21
CA ALA A 273 -22.19 -15.73 -9.98
C ALA A 273 -21.71 -15.62 -11.43
N ASN A 274 -22.64 -15.52 -12.35
CA ASN A 274 -22.35 -15.26 -13.74
C ASN A 274 -21.68 -13.91 -13.93
N ARG A 275 -20.88 -13.79 -15.00
CA ARG A 275 -20.37 -12.49 -15.43
C ARG A 275 -21.53 -11.60 -15.84
N THR A 276 -21.49 -10.36 -15.40
CA THR A 276 -22.38 -9.31 -15.87
C THR A 276 -21.74 -8.54 -17.02
N LYS A 277 -22.49 -7.68 -17.69
CA LYS A 277 -21.94 -6.78 -18.72
C LYS A 277 -20.94 -5.81 -18.08
N HIS A 278 -19.87 -5.49 -18.81
CA HIS A 278 -18.91 -4.45 -18.45
C HIS A 278 -18.11 -4.65 -17.15
N SER A 279 -17.67 -5.89 -16.83
CA SER A 279 -16.85 -6.18 -15.66
C SER A 279 -17.44 -5.76 -14.29
N ALA A 280 -18.75 -5.51 -14.22
CA ALA A 280 -19.39 -5.20 -12.94
C ALA A 280 -19.25 -6.37 -11.97
N LYS A 281 -18.90 -6.07 -10.72
CA LYS A 281 -18.84 -7.08 -9.65
C LYS A 281 -20.25 -7.52 -9.26
N PRO A 282 -20.45 -8.76 -8.78
CA PRO A 282 -21.76 -9.22 -8.35
C PRO A 282 -22.33 -8.34 -7.24
N GLU A 283 -23.56 -7.86 -7.42
CA GLU A 283 -24.23 -7.00 -6.43
C GLU A 283 -24.36 -7.67 -5.06
N ALA A 284 -24.55 -8.99 -5.04
CA ALA A 284 -24.62 -9.79 -3.83
C ALA A 284 -23.37 -9.62 -2.93
N VAL A 285 -22.19 -9.35 -3.52
CA VAL A 285 -20.95 -9.16 -2.74
C VAL A 285 -21.02 -7.91 -1.87
N ARG A 286 -21.63 -6.81 -2.34
CA ARG A 286 -21.84 -5.60 -1.53
C ARG A 286 -22.70 -5.94 -0.29
N GLY A 287 -23.80 -6.64 -0.45
CA GLY A 287 -24.62 -7.08 0.68
C GLY A 287 -23.91 -8.05 1.63
N MET A 288 -22.92 -8.83 1.13
CA MET A 288 -22.04 -9.62 1.98
C MET A 288 -21.07 -8.73 2.77
N ILE A 289 -20.51 -7.69 2.16
CA ILE A 289 -19.63 -6.72 2.82
C ILE A 289 -20.38 -5.99 3.93
N GLU A 290 -21.61 -5.55 3.71
CA GLU A 290 -22.45 -4.89 4.71
C GLU A 290 -22.74 -5.80 5.92
N LYS A 291 -22.92 -7.09 5.69
CA LYS A 291 -23.07 -8.09 6.76
C LYS A 291 -21.76 -8.35 7.50
N ALA A 292 -20.64 -8.28 6.79
CA ALA A 292 -19.31 -8.55 7.33
C ALA A 292 -18.77 -7.39 8.16
N SER A 293 -18.88 -6.17 7.63
CA SER A 293 -18.15 -4.98 8.10
C SER A 293 -19.12 -3.89 8.54
N GLY A 294 -18.75 -3.12 9.57
CA GLY A 294 -19.47 -1.93 9.96
C GLY A 294 -19.10 -0.73 9.07
N GLY A 295 -20.10 0.15 8.83
CA GLY A 295 -19.86 1.44 8.18
C GLY A 295 -19.29 2.50 9.14
N PRO A 296 -19.19 3.76 8.65
CA PRO A 296 -19.57 4.25 7.33
C PRO A 296 -18.80 3.60 6.18
N TYR A 297 -19.47 3.46 5.03
CA TYR A 297 -18.94 2.75 3.87
C TYR A 297 -18.44 3.72 2.80
N LEU A 298 -17.24 3.45 2.26
CA LEU A 298 -16.64 4.13 1.11
C LEU A 298 -16.41 3.13 -0.03
N GLU A 299 -16.96 3.40 -1.20
CA GLU A 299 -16.59 2.69 -2.42
C GLU A 299 -15.70 3.57 -3.29
N LEU A 300 -14.50 3.09 -3.57
CA LEU A 300 -13.55 3.71 -4.48
C LEU A 300 -13.66 3.07 -5.87
N PHE A 301 -13.55 3.90 -6.91
CA PHE A 301 -13.68 3.51 -8.33
C PHE A 301 -15.10 3.06 -8.68
N GLY A 302 -16.08 3.47 -7.88
CA GLY A 302 -17.49 3.18 -8.15
C GLY A 302 -18.00 3.84 -9.42
N ARG A 303 -19.04 3.25 -10.02
CA ARG A 303 -19.62 3.69 -11.30
C ARG A 303 -21.01 4.31 -11.15
N SER A 304 -21.64 4.13 -10.03
CA SER A 304 -22.97 4.64 -9.73
C SER A 304 -23.13 4.87 -8.24
N GLU A 305 -23.97 5.81 -7.89
CA GLU A 305 -24.37 6.05 -6.50
C GLU A 305 -25.11 4.84 -5.92
N VAL A 306 -24.87 4.56 -4.65
CA VAL A 306 -25.49 3.46 -3.92
C VAL A 306 -25.98 3.95 -2.57
N PRO A 307 -27.26 3.74 -2.23
CA PRO A 307 -27.81 4.13 -0.94
C PRO A 307 -27.00 3.55 0.23
N GLY A 308 -26.64 4.40 1.21
CA GLY A 308 -25.85 4.00 2.38
C GLY A 308 -24.33 3.94 2.16
N TRP A 309 -23.86 4.23 0.95
CA TRP A 309 -22.46 4.28 0.60
C TRP A 309 -22.03 5.67 0.13
N THR A 310 -20.89 6.11 0.57
CA THR A 310 -20.17 7.20 -0.12
C THR A 310 -19.42 6.56 -1.29
N VAL A 311 -19.74 6.97 -2.51
CA VAL A 311 -19.14 6.41 -3.72
C VAL A 311 -18.27 7.46 -4.39
N PHE A 312 -17.02 7.10 -4.69
CA PHE A 312 -16.08 7.95 -5.38
C PHE A 312 -15.49 7.25 -6.61
N GLY A 313 -15.66 7.85 -7.78
CA GLY A 313 -15.18 7.26 -9.04
C GLY A 313 -15.40 8.15 -10.27
N ASN A 314 -14.63 7.94 -11.32
CA ASN A 314 -14.60 8.77 -12.53
C ASN A 314 -15.91 8.80 -13.33
N GLN A 315 -16.86 7.94 -13.03
CA GLN A 315 -18.16 7.87 -13.71
C GLN A 315 -19.29 8.53 -12.91
N ILE A 316 -19.00 8.99 -11.71
CA ILE A 316 -19.93 9.75 -10.88
C ILE A 316 -19.87 11.22 -11.31
N SER A 317 -21.03 11.82 -11.63
CA SER A 317 -21.11 13.20 -12.09
C SER A 317 -20.44 14.16 -11.11
N GLY A 318 -19.48 14.96 -11.60
CA GLY A 318 -18.77 15.96 -10.82
C GLY A 318 -17.59 15.44 -10.00
N GLN A 319 -17.21 14.17 -10.10
CA GLN A 319 -16.06 13.59 -9.39
C GLN A 319 -14.92 13.27 -10.36
N LYS A 320 -13.70 13.59 -9.96
CA LYS A 320 -12.47 13.19 -10.66
C LYS A 320 -11.49 12.56 -9.68
N LEU A 321 -11.03 11.35 -9.99
CA LEU A 321 -9.97 10.66 -9.23
C LEU A 321 -8.57 11.26 -9.50
N MET A 322 -8.41 12.00 -10.60
CA MET A 322 -7.14 12.49 -11.11
C MET A 322 -7.01 14.01 -11.01
N GLU A 323 -7.06 14.60 -9.84
CA GLU A 323 -6.48 15.92 -9.60
C GLU A 323 -5.66 15.91 -8.31
N TYR A 324 -4.66 15.01 -8.25
CA TYR A 324 -3.50 15.21 -7.42
C TYR A 324 -2.35 15.66 -8.31
N THR A 325 -2.39 16.93 -8.71
CA THR A 325 -1.17 17.58 -9.15
C THR A 325 -0.38 17.92 -7.90
N VAL A 326 0.84 17.41 -7.86
CA VAL A 326 1.91 17.58 -6.88
C VAL A 326 2.06 19.03 -6.44
#